data_cff923966b9ec038af724197a0f639ed
#
_entry.id   cff923966b9ec038af724197a0f639ed
#
_cell.length_a   1.000
_cell.length_b   1.000
_cell.length_c   1.000
_cell.angle_alpha   90.00
_cell.angle_beta   90.00
_cell.angle_gamma   90.00
#
_symmetry.space_group_name_H-M   'P 1'
#
loop_
_entity.id
_entity.type
_entity.pdbx_description
1 polymer ?
#
loop_
_entity_poly.entity_id
_entity_poly.type
_entity_poly.pdbx_seq_one_letter_code
_entity_poly.pdbx_strand_id
1 'polypeptide(L)'
;MSKASESPRSEYDEVFGDAGDEERNAAETAAVRLAFRNAAGPYLSAALPWFAWGLVLPAAALLTPAAFATAHEAGVTVLWSVAILFGGAIEGLTILRQHRRRGRSGLGGWAMRAQGNLSLVAVVLSGLLLWIDGARFLPGLWLLLLGHNFFALGGLA
;
A
#
# COMPACT_ATOMS: atom_id res chain seq x y z
N MET A 1 -55.07 33.39 -2.86
CA MET A 1 -53.81 32.94 -3.46
C MET A 1 -52.73 33.99 -3.10
N SER A 2 -51.98 33.73 -2.02
CA SER A 2 -50.94 34.65 -1.57
C SER A 2 -49.60 34.19 -2.23
N LYS A 3 -49.03 35.03 -3.08
CA LYS A 3 -47.66 34.87 -3.61
C LYS A 3 -46.69 35.13 -2.47
N ALA A 4 -46.06 34.05 -1.98
CA ALA A 4 -44.90 34.18 -1.12
C ALA A 4 -43.82 34.97 -1.87
N SER A 5 -43.44 36.14 -1.30
CA SER A 5 -42.31 36.94 -1.74
C SER A 5 -41.04 36.14 -1.46
N GLU A 6 -40.45 35.54 -2.48
CA GLU A 6 -39.08 35.07 -2.41
C GLU A 6 -38.18 36.31 -2.21
N SER A 7 -37.63 36.38 -1.01
CA SER A 7 -36.58 37.35 -0.72
C SER A 7 -35.37 37.02 -1.59
N PRO A 8 -34.82 37.99 -2.40
CA PRO A 8 -33.62 37.71 -3.16
C PRO A 8 -32.50 37.37 -2.21
N ARG A 9 -31.92 36.15 -2.34
CA ARG A 9 -30.68 35.78 -1.67
C ARG A 9 -29.67 36.89 -2.00
N SER A 10 -29.11 37.50 -0.97
CA SER A 10 -28.14 38.55 -1.11
C SER A 10 -26.90 37.95 -1.80
N GLU A 11 -26.38 38.64 -2.78
CA GLU A 11 -25.12 38.34 -3.49
C GLU A 11 -23.95 38.19 -2.50
N TYR A 12 -24.08 38.77 -1.29
CA TYR A 12 -23.17 38.59 -0.16
C TYR A 12 -23.19 37.19 0.45
N ASP A 13 -24.34 36.52 0.50
CA ASP A 13 -24.46 35.18 1.07
C ASP A 13 -23.84 34.10 0.16
N GLU A 14 -23.80 34.33 -1.16
CA GLU A 14 -23.12 33.45 -2.11
C GLU A 14 -21.59 33.59 -2.02
N VAL A 15 -21.07 34.81 -1.90
CA VAL A 15 -19.61 35.05 -1.88
C VAL A 15 -18.98 34.71 -0.54
N PHE A 16 -19.66 34.97 0.58
CA PHE A 16 -19.13 34.69 1.93
C PHE A 16 -19.48 33.29 2.43
N GLY A 17 -20.56 32.68 1.95
CA GLY A 17 -20.89 31.29 2.22
C GLY A 17 -19.86 30.32 1.64
N ASP A 18 -19.42 30.58 0.39
CA ASP A 18 -18.48 29.74 -0.34
C ASP A 18 -17.06 29.80 0.28
N ALA A 19 -16.60 30.97 0.72
CA ALA A 19 -15.30 31.13 1.39
C ALA A 19 -15.24 30.39 2.73
N GLY A 20 -16.33 30.39 3.49
CA GLY A 20 -16.41 29.63 4.77
C GLY A 20 -16.43 28.12 4.57
N ASP A 21 -17.06 27.65 3.50
CA ASP A 21 -17.11 26.23 3.16
C ASP A 21 -15.78 25.74 2.59
N GLU A 22 -15.05 26.56 1.83
CA GLU A 22 -13.69 26.21 1.38
C GLU A 22 -12.70 26.12 2.54
N GLU A 23 -12.71 27.05 3.49
CA GLU A 23 -11.85 26.98 4.69
C GLU A 23 -12.19 25.76 5.53
N ARG A 24 -13.46 25.47 5.71
CA ARG A 24 -13.92 24.29 6.45
C ARG A 24 -13.49 22.98 5.79
N ASN A 25 -13.67 22.86 4.47
CA ASN A 25 -13.24 21.70 3.69
C ASN A 25 -11.71 21.53 3.71
N ALA A 26 -10.96 22.63 3.67
CA ALA A 26 -9.51 22.61 3.80
C ALA A 26 -9.07 22.15 5.20
N ALA A 27 -9.73 22.63 6.25
CA ALA A 27 -9.46 22.23 7.63
C ALA A 27 -9.81 20.74 7.87
N GLU A 28 -10.94 20.25 7.36
CA GLU A 28 -11.33 18.86 7.44
C GLU A 28 -10.34 17.96 6.68
N THR A 29 -9.93 18.37 5.49
CA THR A 29 -8.92 17.66 4.69
C THR A 29 -7.58 17.61 5.42
N ALA A 30 -7.15 18.70 6.02
CA ALA A 30 -5.92 18.76 6.82
C ALA A 30 -6.00 17.85 8.06
N ALA A 31 -7.14 17.85 8.76
CA ALA A 31 -7.38 17.00 9.92
C ALA A 31 -7.36 15.50 9.54
N VAL A 32 -7.99 15.14 8.41
CA VAL A 32 -7.96 13.77 7.89
C VAL A 32 -6.53 13.37 7.50
N ARG A 33 -5.78 14.21 6.80
CA ARG A 33 -4.37 13.96 6.48
C ARG A 33 -3.51 13.80 7.73
N LEU A 34 -3.70 14.65 8.74
CA LEU A 34 -2.98 14.56 10.00
C LEU A 34 -3.30 13.26 10.75
N ALA A 35 -4.58 12.88 10.81
CA ALA A 35 -5.02 11.62 11.40
C ALA A 35 -4.41 10.42 10.66
N PHE A 36 -4.36 10.47 9.33
CA PHE A 36 -3.75 9.45 8.48
C PHE A 36 -2.23 9.36 8.70
N ARG A 37 -1.52 10.48 8.73
CA ARG A 37 -0.08 10.54 9.03
C ARG A 37 0.24 9.99 10.42
N ASN A 38 -0.57 10.31 11.41
CA ASN A 38 -0.38 9.81 12.78
C ASN A 38 -0.66 8.32 12.90
N ALA A 39 -1.62 7.79 12.14
CA ALA A 39 -1.98 6.39 12.17
C ALA A 39 -1.11 5.52 11.25
N ALA A 40 -0.76 6.01 10.06
CA ALA A 40 0.06 5.32 9.06
C ALA A 40 1.55 5.68 9.16
N GLY A 41 1.90 6.83 9.75
CA GLY A 41 3.27 7.31 9.88
C GLY A 41 4.23 6.30 10.51
N PRO A 42 3.86 5.58 11.57
CA PRO A 42 4.71 4.51 12.12
C PRO A 42 4.97 3.36 11.15
N TYR A 43 4.03 3.09 10.26
CA TYR A 43 4.11 2.03 9.27
C TYR A 43 4.96 2.47 8.07
N LEU A 44 4.71 3.67 7.57
CA LEU A 44 5.41 4.25 6.41
C LEU A 44 6.83 4.73 6.77
N SER A 45 7.06 5.12 8.03
CA SER A 45 8.38 5.58 8.51
C SER A 45 9.34 4.46 8.93
N ALA A 46 8.92 3.21 8.86
CA ALA A 46 9.80 2.08 9.13
C ALA A 46 10.79 1.91 7.97
N ALA A 47 11.94 2.55 8.06
CA ALA A 47 12.97 2.48 7.02
C ALA A 47 13.44 1.03 6.74
N LEU A 48 13.40 0.16 7.74
CA LEU A 48 13.91 -1.21 7.63
C LEU A 48 13.21 -2.07 6.57
N PRO A 49 11.86 -2.16 6.50
CA PRO A 49 11.17 -2.88 5.43
C PRO A 49 11.47 -2.31 4.04
N TRP A 50 11.49 -0.98 3.90
CA TRP A 50 11.80 -0.32 2.62
C TRP A 50 13.19 -0.66 2.15
N PHE A 51 14.17 -0.57 3.06
CA PHE A 51 15.55 -0.94 2.78
C PHE A 51 15.68 -2.43 2.42
N ALA A 52 15.01 -3.31 3.17
CA ALA A 52 15.01 -4.74 2.90
C ALA A 52 14.46 -5.06 1.50
N TRP A 53 13.31 -4.52 1.13
CA TRP A 53 12.74 -4.71 -0.20
C TRP A 53 13.61 -4.10 -1.31
N GLY A 54 14.18 -2.90 -1.05
CA GLY A 54 15.11 -2.25 -1.98
C GLY A 54 16.40 -3.04 -2.23
N LEU A 55 16.79 -3.94 -1.34
CA LEU A 55 17.95 -4.81 -1.49
C LEU A 55 17.60 -6.19 -2.05
N VAL A 56 16.55 -6.80 -1.50
CA VAL A 56 16.15 -8.19 -1.81
C VAL A 56 15.67 -8.32 -3.25
N LEU A 57 14.84 -7.39 -3.74
CA LEU A 57 14.29 -7.49 -5.10
C LEU A 57 15.35 -7.33 -6.19
N PRO A 58 16.24 -6.31 -6.16
CA PRO A 58 17.33 -6.23 -7.13
C PRO A 58 18.28 -7.44 -7.06
N ALA A 59 18.61 -7.91 -5.85
CA ALA A 59 19.45 -9.09 -5.69
C ALA A 59 18.80 -10.35 -6.31
N ALA A 60 17.50 -10.58 -6.07
CA ALA A 60 16.77 -11.69 -6.69
C ALA A 60 16.72 -11.54 -8.22
N ALA A 61 16.48 -10.33 -8.73
CA ALA A 61 16.48 -10.06 -10.16
C ALA A 61 17.85 -10.36 -10.81
N LEU A 62 18.95 -9.91 -10.19
CA LEU A 62 20.31 -10.18 -10.68
C LEU A 62 20.68 -11.65 -10.63
N LEU A 63 20.18 -12.41 -9.65
CA LEU A 63 20.45 -13.85 -9.52
C LEU A 63 19.54 -14.72 -10.37
N THR A 64 18.47 -14.17 -10.93
CA THR A 64 17.49 -14.94 -11.73
C THR A 64 18.13 -15.68 -12.93
N PRO A 65 19.03 -15.07 -13.73
CA PRO A 65 19.67 -15.80 -14.83
C PRO A 65 20.52 -16.99 -14.35
N ALA A 66 21.25 -16.85 -13.25
CA ALA A 66 22.04 -17.93 -12.68
C ALA A 66 21.18 -19.05 -12.10
N ALA A 67 20.07 -18.71 -11.43
CA ALA A 67 19.10 -19.67 -10.93
C ALA A 67 18.44 -20.46 -12.08
N PHE A 68 18.10 -19.78 -13.17
CA PHE A 68 17.56 -20.43 -14.36
C PHE A 68 18.59 -21.35 -15.04
N ALA A 69 19.86 -20.94 -15.12
CA ALA A 69 20.93 -21.76 -15.72
C ALA A 69 21.20 -23.05 -14.92
N THR A 70 21.04 -23.00 -13.58
CA THR A 70 21.30 -24.16 -12.70
C THR A 70 20.14 -25.14 -12.58
N ALA A 71 18.91 -24.64 -12.45
CA ALA A 71 17.75 -25.48 -12.16
C ALA A 71 16.49 -25.05 -12.93
N HIS A 72 16.67 -24.33 -14.04
CA HIS A 72 15.57 -23.85 -14.90
C HIS A 72 14.47 -23.15 -14.10
N GLU A 73 13.22 -23.40 -14.38
CA GLU A 73 12.08 -22.75 -13.73
C GLU A 73 12.00 -23.05 -12.22
N ALA A 74 12.42 -24.22 -11.79
CA ALA A 74 12.47 -24.58 -10.37
C ALA A 74 13.45 -23.68 -9.59
N GLY A 75 14.62 -23.38 -10.18
CA GLY A 75 15.59 -22.46 -9.57
C GLY A 75 15.04 -21.05 -9.40
N VAL A 76 14.36 -20.54 -10.42
CA VAL A 76 13.68 -19.23 -10.35
C VAL A 76 12.59 -19.23 -9.29
N THR A 77 11.77 -20.26 -9.26
CA THR A 77 10.69 -20.39 -8.26
C THR A 77 11.23 -20.38 -6.83
N VAL A 78 12.27 -21.18 -6.56
CA VAL A 78 12.90 -21.23 -5.24
C VAL A 78 13.51 -19.90 -4.87
N LEU A 79 14.29 -19.27 -5.75
CA LEU A 79 14.93 -17.96 -5.52
C LEU A 79 13.90 -16.91 -5.15
N TRP A 80 12.84 -16.75 -5.95
CA TRP A 80 11.82 -15.74 -5.70
C TRP A 80 10.97 -16.06 -4.49
N SER A 81 10.65 -17.32 -4.21
CA SER A 81 9.97 -17.73 -2.99
C SER A 81 10.77 -17.36 -1.75
N VAL A 82 12.07 -17.64 -1.74
CA VAL A 82 12.97 -17.27 -0.63
C VAL A 82 13.04 -15.75 -0.47
N ALA A 83 13.20 -15.02 -1.55
CA ALA A 83 13.27 -13.54 -1.52
C ALA A 83 11.98 -12.92 -0.93
N ILE A 84 10.83 -13.38 -1.39
CA ILE A 84 9.52 -12.89 -0.91
C ILE A 84 9.27 -13.27 0.55
N LEU A 85 9.58 -14.51 0.95
CA LEU A 85 9.44 -14.94 2.34
C LEU A 85 10.38 -14.16 3.28
N PHE A 86 11.61 -13.91 2.84
CA PHE A 86 12.59 -13.15 3.63
C PHE A 86 12.17 -11.67 3.80
N GLY A 87 11.84 -10.98 2.69
CA GLY A 87 11.35 -9.61 2.73
C GLY A 87 10.05 -9.47 3.54
N GLY A 88 9.10 -10.39 3.32
CA GLY A 88 7.84 -10.43 4.04
C GLY A 88 8.01 -10.73 5.54
N ALA A 89 8.97 -11.56 5.92
CA ALA A 89 9.29 -11.81 7.33
C ALA A 89 9.83 -10.56 8.02
N ILE A 90 10.75 -9.83 7.39
CA ILE A 90 11.26 -8.55 7.93
C ILE A 90 10.14 -7.55 8.10
N GLU A 91 9.30 -7.39 7.09
CA GLU A 91 8.15 -6.50 7.12
C GLU A 91 7.17 -6.91 8.23
N GLY A 92 6.74 -8.16 8.25
CA GLY A 92 5.81 -8.69 9.25
C GLY A 92 6.32 -8.55 10.68
N LEU A 93 7.60 -8.85 10.93
CA LEU A 93 8.22 -8.68 12.25
C LEU A 93 8.27 -7.20 12.66
N THR A 94 8.55 -6.30 11.71
CA THR A 94 8.58 -4.86 11.97
C THR A 94 7.19 -4.35 12.33
N ILE A 95 6.16 -4.74 11.58
CA ILE A 95 4.76 -4.42 11.84
C ILE A 95 4.34 -4.95 13.21
N LEU A 96 4.64 -6.23 13.50
CA LEU A 96 4.27 -6.87 14.77
C LEU A 96 4.91 -6.16 15.97
N ARG A 97 6.19 -5.79 15.86
CA ARG A 97 6.91 -5.02 16.89
C ARG A 97 6.29 -3.63 17.11
N GLN A 98 5.95 -2.94 16.03
CA GLN A 98 5.31 -1.61 16.13
C GLN A 98 3.92 -1.72 16.76
N HIS A 99 3.16 -2.74 16.36
CA HIS A 99 1.82 -3.00 16.90
C HIS A 99 1.84 -3.27 18.43
N ARG A 100 2.82 -4.04 18.88
CA ARG A 100 3.02 -4.30 20.32
C ARG A 100 3.39 -3.03 21.10
N ARG A 101 4.14 -2.10 20.50
CA ARG A 101 4.62 -0.88 21.17
C ARG A 101 3.59 0.25 21.21
N ARG A 102 2.73 0.38 20.23
CA ARG A 102 1.84 1.55 20.03
C ARG A 102 0.35 1.23 20.13
N GLY A 103 -0.03 -0.04 20.28
CA GLY A 103 -1.43 -0.46 20.35
C GLY A 103 -2.12 -0.51 18.97
N ARG A 104 -3.42 -0.81 19.00
CA ARG A 104 -4.24 -0.94 17.77
C ARG A 104 -4.84 0.39 17.40
N SER A 105 -4.51 0.94 16.24
CA SER A 105 -5.28 2.01 15.60
C SER A 105 -6.24 1.43 14.56
N GLY A 106 -7.42 2.03 14.40
CA GLY A 106 -8.42 1.58 13.41
C GLY A 106 -7.88 1.60 11.97
N LEU A 107 -7.09 2.65 11.64
CA LEU A 107 -6.42 2.80 10.34
C LEU A 107 -5.31 1.77 10.13
N GLY A 108 -4.54 1.42 11.19
CA GLY A 108 -3.55 0.35 11.12
C GLY A 108 -4.21 -1.01 10.82
N GLY A 109 -5.40 -1.26 11.37
CA GLY A 109 -6.18 -2.47 11.08
C GLY A 109 -6.70 -2.51 9.64
N TRP A 110 -7.03 -1.37 9.05
CA TRP A 110 -7.42 -1.28 7.64
C TRP A 110 -6.23 -1.54 6.70
N ALA A 111 -5.09 -0.89 6.96
CA ALA A 111 -3.87 -1.10 6.19
C ALA A 111 -3.41 -2.57 6.23
N MET A 112 -3.47 -3.21 7.40
CA MET A 112 -3.16 -4.63 7.57
C MET A 112 -4.11 -5.53 6.76
N ARG A 113 -5.40 -5.21 6.69
CA ARG A 113 -6.36 -5.97 5.86
C ARG A 113 -6.09 -5.78 4.37
N ALA A 114 -5.81 -4.56 3.94
CA ALA A 114 -5.46 -4.27 2.55
C ALA A 114 -4.19 -5.03 2.13
N GLN A 115 -3.15 -5.02 2.97
CA GLN A 115 -1.92 -5.76 2.75
C GLN A 115 -2.16 -7.29 2.76
N GLY A 116 -2.97 -7.79 3.67
CA GLY A 116 -3.36 -9.21 3.73
C GLY A 116 -4.09 -9.66 2.47
N ASN A 117 -5.01 -8.86 1.96
CA ASN A 117 -5.72 -9.14 0.70
C ASN A 117 -4.77 -9.17 -0.49
N LEU A 118 -3.85 -8.19 -0.59
CA LEU A 118 -2.85 -8.18 -1.66
C LEU A 118 -1.95 -9.41 -1.61
N SER A 119 -1.50 -9.80 -0.41
CA SER A 119 -0.70 -11.01 -0.20
C SER A 119 -1.45 -12.27 -0.60
N LEU A 120 -2.74 -12.36 -0.28
CA LEU A 120 -3.58 -13.49 -0.70
C LEU A 120 -3.70 -13.55 -2.22
N VAL A 121 -3.98 -12.44 -2.88
CA VAL A 121 -4.04 -12.36 -4.35
C VAL A 121 -2.70 -12.77 -4.96
N ALA A 122 -1.59 -12.31 -4.41
CA ALA A 122 -0.25 -12.67 -4.87
C ALA A 122 0.01 -14.18 -4.78
N VAL A 123 -0.37 -14.82 -3.67
CA VAL A 123 -0.22 -16.27 -3.48
C VAL A 123 -1.09 -17.04 -4.47
N VAL A 124 -2.36 -16.66 -4.63
CA VAL A 124 -3.28 -17.32 -5.58
C VAL A 124 -2.78 -17.21 -7.02
N LEU A 125 -2.38 -16.01 -7.46
CA LEU A 125 -1.85 -15.80 -8.80
C LEU A 125 -0.52 -16.53 -9.01
N SER A 126 0.36 -16.58 -8.01
CA SER A 126 1.60 -17.36 -8.07
C SER A 126 1.30 -18.86 -8.22
N GLY A 127 0.36 -19.38 -7.44
CA GLY A 127 -0.09 -20.78 -7.55
C GLY A 127 -0.68 -21.09 -8.93
N LEU A 128 -1.49 -20.19 -9.48
CA LEU A 128 -2.04 -20.33 -10.82
C LEU A 128 -0.95 -20.32 -11.90
N LEU A 129 0.03 -19.40 -11.81
CA LEU A 129 1.15 -19.37 -12.74
C LEU A 129 1.97 -20.67 -12.69
N LEU A 130 2.24 -21.19 -11.49
CA LEU A 130 2.93 -22.47 -11.32
C LEU A 130 2.12 -23.64 -11.91
N TRP A 131 0.79 -23.61 -11.77
CA TRP A 131 -0.10 -24.63 -12.33
C TRP A 131 -0.04 -24.72 -13.86
N ILE A 132 0.15 -23.57 -14.54
CA ILE A 132 0.21 -23.49 -16.02
C ILE A 132 1.64 -23.43 -16.56
N ASP A 133 2.63 -23.92 -15.82
CA ASP A 133 4.06 -23.86 -16.15
C ASP A 133 4.57 -22.44 -16.48
N GLY A 134 3.96 -21.45 -15.85
CA GLY A 134 4.28 -20.03 -16.04
C GLY A 134 5.27 -19.47 -15.03
N ALA A 135 6.13 -20.28 -14.39
CA ALA A 135 7.08 -19.85 -13.36
C ALA A 135 7.98 -18.69 -13.81
N ARG A 136 8.31 -18.59 -15.09
CA ARG A 136 9.09 -17.50 -15.70
C ARG A 136 8.45 -16.12 -15.54
N PHE A 137 7.14 -16.04 -15.31
CA PHE A 137 6.40 -14.79 -15.12
C PHE A 137 6.30 -14.36 -13.65
N LEU A 138 6.69 -15.22 -12.70
CA LEU A 138 6.66 -14.91 -11.27
C LEU A 138 7.41 -13.62 -10.92
N PRO A 139 8.64 -13.37 -11.43
CA PRO A 139 9.35 -12.13 -11.16
C PRO A 139 8.55 -10.90 -11.55
N GLY A 140 7.98 -10.90 -12.75
CA GLY A 140 7.16 -9.79 -13.26
C GLY A 140 5.89 -9.58 -12.45
N LEU A 141 5.19 -10.65 -12.09
CA LEU A 141 4.00 -10.60 -11.22
C LEU A 141 4.33 -9.95 -9.88
N TRP A 142 5.39 -10.40 -9.21
CA TRP A 142 5.77 -9.87 -7.90
C TRP A 142 6.23 -8.41 -7.96
N LEU A 143 7.02 -8.04 -8.96
CA LEU A 143 7.41 -6.65 -9.17
C LEU A 143 6.21 -5.74 -9.43
N LEU A 144 5.24 -6.20 -10.22
CA LEU A 144 4.01 -5.45 -10.50
C LEU A 144 3.16 -5.27 -9.23
N LEU A 145 2.95 -6.34 -8.47
CA LEU A 145 2.14 -6.29 -7.24
C LEU A 145 2.79 -5.42 -6.17
N LEU A 146 4.10 -5.54 -5.97
CA LEU A 146 4.85 -4.71 -5.03
C LEU A 146 4.88 -3.26 -5.49
N GLY A 147 5.12 -2.99 -6.77
CA GLY A 147 5.06 -1.64 -7.33
C GLY A 147 3.68 -1.00 -7.16
N HIS A 148 2.61 -1.76 -7.42
CA HIS A 148 1.24 -1.30 -7.20
C HIS A 148 0.98 -0.99 -5.71
N ASN A 149 1.45 -1.86 -4.80
CA ASN A 149 1.33 -1.64 -3.36
C ASN A 149 2.05 -0.37 -2.90
N PHE A 150 3.28 -0.16 -3.38
CA PHE A 150 4.03 1.06 -3.05
C PHE A 150 3.37 2.32 -3.61
N PHE A 151 2.83 2.26 -4.83
CA PHE A 151 2.10 3.38 -5.42
C PHE A 151 0.83 3.69 -4.63
N ALA A 152 0.04 2.68 -4.27
CA ALA A 152 -1.18 2.84 -3.49
C ALA A 152 -0.92 3.42 -2.09
N LEU A 153 0.17 3.00 -1.43
CA LEU A 153 0.55 3.51 -0.10
C LEU A 153 1.25 4.87 -0.18
N GLY A 154 2.03 5.13 -1.24
CA GLY A 154 2.75 6.38 -1.44
C GLY A 154 1.82 7.58 -1.67
N GLY A 155 0.65 7.36 -2.26
CA GLY A 155 -0.38 8.39 -2.41
C GLY A 155 -1.04 8.84 -1.09
N LEU A 156 -0.76 8.12 0.01
CA LEU A 156 -1.26 8.40 1.36
C LEU A 156 -0.23 9.12 2.26
N ALA A 157 0.99 9.29 1.79
CA ALA A 157 2.08 9.96 2.50
C ALA A 157 2.20 11.43 2.12
#